data_5aac084355e01fec6090f1e59b1d778a
#
_entry.id   5aac084355e01fec6090f1e59b1d778a
#
_cell.length_a   1.000
_cell.length_b   1.000
_cell.length_c   1.000
_cell.angle_alpha   90.00
_cell.angle_beta   90.00
_cell.angle_gamma   90.00
#
_symmetry.space_group_name_H-M   'P 1'
#
loop_
_entity.id
_entity.type
_entity.pdbx_description
1 polymer ?
#
loop_
_entity_poly.entity_id
_entity_poly.type
_entity_poly.pdbx_seq_one_letter_code
_entity_poly.pdbx_strand_id
1 'polypeptide(L)'
;MVRLVIGLIELSGMTEGEKDAEILALRHQVAVLRRRVKGPDLFPTDWAIFAALGRSLPAGRLMFQPATLLRWQRELVRRKWAAFGRRPHRGRPPLAEETKALILEMARDNPRWGDRRIKGELLKLGIKVSAVPPAPRRGGPTWRQFIRTHASAIIAIDFFTIETVFLQTLYVIVFIELGARRLLWANCTASPDSEWVAQQARNLVYELQDQKLAAGFAIHDRDDKFTASFDSVLAGEGIRVIRTPYRAPRANSHCERAIGSARREFFDFMIVAGEGHLQRLLELWLDHYNHGRPHLALDLVAPDPRPSQATGGIVRERKLLGLTSEYSRAA
;
A
#
# COMPACT_ATOMS: atom_id res chain seq x y z
N MET A 1 -22.83 1.50 -21.12
CA MET A 1 -22.95 0.17 -20.48
C MET A 1 -23.82 -0.78 -21.30
N VAL A 2 -25.10 -0.50 -21.54
CA VAL A 2 -26.02 -1.41 -22.28
C VAL A 2 -25.47 -1.84 -23.65
N ARG A 3 -24.94 -0.94 -24.47
CA ARG A 3 -24.33 -1.26 -25.77
C ARG A 3 -23.13 -2.20 -25.71
N LEU A 4 -22.33 -2.14 -24.64
CA LEU A 4 -21.18 -3.04 -24.43
C LEU A 4 -21.63 -4.46 -24.09
N VAL A 5 -22.68 -4.59 -23.28
CA VAL A 5 -23.23 -5.90 -22.91
C VAL A 5 -23.87 -6.56 -24.14
N ILE A 6 -24.61 -5.79 -24.95
CA ILE A 6 -25.19 -6.29 -26.21
C ILE A 6 -24.08 -6.75 -27.15
N GLY A 7 -23.02 -5.95 -27.35
CA GLY A 7 -21.89 -6.34 -28.19
C GLY A 7 -21.13 -7.58 -27.70
N LEU A 8 -21.04 -7.81 -26.39
CA LEU A 8 -20.46 -9.05 -25.84
C LEU A 8 -21.32 -10.29 -26.14
N ILE A 9 -22.65 -10.14 -26.10
CA ILE A 9 -23.59 -11.23 -26.43
C ILE A 9 -23.53 -11.55 -27.93
N GLU A 10 -23.49 -10.54 -28.81
CA GLU A 10 -23.34 -10.70 -30.25
C GLU A 10 -22.03 -11.40 -30.59
N LEU A 11 -20.90 -10.99 -30.01
CA LEU A 11 -19.60 -11.62 -30.19
C LEU A 11 -19.56 -13.08 -29.75
N SER A 12 -20.32 -13.46 -28.73
CA SER A 12 -20.34 -14.85 -28.25
C SER A 12 -21.01 -15.82 -29.21
N GLY A 13 -21.88 -15.33 -30.12
CA GLY A 13 -22.55 -16.12 -31.14
C GLY A 13 -21.82 -16.24 -32.48
N MET A 14 -20.72 -15.49 -32.66
CA MET A 14 -19.97 -15.45 -33.93
C MET A 14 -18.87 -16.50 -33.99
N THR A 15 -18.63 -17.02 -35.19
CA THR A 15 -17.45 -17.86 -35.48
C THR A 15 -16.15 -17.05 -35.45
N GLU A 16 -15.01 -17.71 -35.29
CA GLU A 16 -13.70 -17.02 -35.27
C GLU A 16 -13.45 -16.27 -36.58
N GLY A 17 -13.87 -16.81 -37.74
CA GLY A 17 -13.74 -16.13 -39.03
C GLY A 17 -14.59 -14.87 -39.16
N GLU A 18 -15.80 -14.88 -38.61
CA GLU A 18 -16.67 -13.69 -38.55
C GLU A 18 -16.11 -12.62 -37.61
N LYS A 19 -15.56 -13.00 -36.47
CA LYS A 19 -14.87 -12.09 -35.54
C LYS A 19 -13.66 -11.43 -36.20
N ASP A 20 -12.86 -12.21 -36.93
CA ASP A 20 -11.69 -11.68 -37.63
C ASP A 20 -12.09 -10.70 -38.75
N ALA A 21 -13.15 -11.00 -39.49
CA ALA A 21 -13.68 -10.13 -40.55
C ALA A 21 -14.21 -8.81 -39.95
N GLU A 22 -14.93 -8.87 -38.84
CA GLU A 22 -15.44 -7.70 -38.12
C GLU A 22 -14.29 -6.85 -37.57
N ILE A 23 -13.27 -7.47 -36.96
CA ILE A 23 -12.07 -6.77 -36.49
C ILE A 23 -11.38 -6.05 -37.63
N LEU A 24 -11.24 -6.67 -38.81
CA LEU A 24 -10.63 -6.05 -39.96
C LEU A 24 -11.46 -4.87 -40.47
N ALA A 25 -12.77 -5.02 -40.55
CA ALA A 25 -13.68 -3.95 -40.96
C ALA A 25 -13.65 -2.76 -40.00
N LEU A 26 -13.70 -3.00 -38.71
CA LEU A 26 -13.61 -1.97 -37.67
C LEU A 26 -12.25 -1.26 -37.71
N ARG A 27 -11.16 -1.98 -37.87
CA ARG A 27 -9.81 -1.37 -38.05
C ARG A 27 -9.74 -0.46 -39.27
N HIS A 28 -10.33 -0.86 -40.40
CA HIS A 28 -10.38 -0.03 -41.60
C HIS A 28 -11.22 1.22 -41.35
N GLN A 29 -12.41 1.08 -40.78
CA GLN A 29 -13.26 2.23 -40.41
C GLN A 29 -12.54 3.22 -39.49
N VAL A 30 -11.84 2.72 -38.45
CA VAL A 30 -11.02 3.57 -37.56
C VAL A 30 -9.89 4.26 -38.33
N ALA A 31 -9.23 3.57 -39.27
CA ALA A 31 -8.18 4.17 -40.07
C ALA A 31 -8.71 5.29 -41.00
N VAL A 32 -9.92 5.12 -41.55
CA VAL A 32 -10.59 6.16 -42.36
C VAL A 32 -11.00 7.35 -41.48
N LEU A 33 -11.59 7.12 -40.30
CA LEU A 33 -11.97 8.17 -39.37
C LEU A 33 -10.77 8.98 -38.86
N ARG A 34 -9.64 8.33 -38.58
CA ARG A 34 -8.38 8.98 -38.18
C ARG A 34 -7.82 9.97 -39.19
N ARG A 35 -8.16 9.83 -40.49
CA ARG A 35 -7.73 10.79 -41.51
C ARG A 35 -8.48 12.13 -41.41
N ARG A 36 -9.64 12.15 -40.78
CA ARG A 36 -10.54 13.32 -40.69
C ARG A 36 -10.58 13.97 -39.29
N VAL A 37 -10.23 13.26 -38.22
CA VAL A 37 -10.36 13.74 -36.85
C VAL A 37 -8.99 13.73 -36.16
N LYS A 38 -8.55 14.90 -35.67
CA LYS A 38 -7.27 15.04 -34.94
C LYS A 38 -7.23 14.39 -33.56
N GLY A 39 -8.36 13.97 -33.03
CA GLY A 39 -8.50 13.25 -31.77
C GLY A 39 -9.98 13.18 -31.35
N PRO A 40 -10.46 12.05 -30.83
CA PRO A 40 -11.82 11.93 -30.34
C PRO A 40 -11.97 12.61 -28.95
N ASP A 41 -13.12 13.25 -28.73
CA ASP A 41 -13.53 13.65 -27.39
C ASP A 41 -13.96 12.41 -26.61
N LEU A 42 -13.25 12.12 -25.51
CA LEU A 42 -13.46 10.92 -24.70
C LEU A 42 -14.18 11.24 -23.40
N PHE A 43 -15.18 10.45 -23.09
CA PHE A 43 -15.84 10.46 -21.79
C PHE A 43 -15.05 9.62 -20.76
N PRO A 44 -15.24 9.85 -19.44
CA PRO A 44 -14.59 9.07 -18.38
C PRO A 44 -14.83 7.56 -18.49
N THR A 45 -16.01 7.15 -19.00
CA THR A 45 -16.35 5.74 -19.29
C THR A 45 -15.47 5.14 -20.37
N ASP A 46 -15.12 5.90 -21.40
CA ASP A 46 -14.25 5.43 -22.49
C ASP A 46 -12.83 5.19 -21.96
N TRP A 47 -12.36 6.02 -21.06
CA TRP A 47 -11.06 5.86 -20.41
C TRP A 47 -10.97 4.55 -19.64
N ALA A 48 -12.03 4.21 -18.88
CA ALA A 48 -12.09 2.96 -18.12
C ALA A 48 -12.08 1.73 -19.05
N ILE A 49 -12.82 1.78 -20.14
CA ILE A 49 -12.90 0.70 -21.16
C ILE A 49 -11.52 0.51 -21.83
N PHE A 50 -10.88 1.59 -22.28
CA PHE A 50 -9.56 1.48 -22.91
C PHE A 50 -8.49 0.99 -21.92
N ALA A 51 -8.58 1.40 -20.65
CA ALA A 51 -7.68 0.91 -19.63
C ALA A 51 -7.86 -0.60 -19.36
N ALA A 52 -9.10 -1.10 -19.37
CA ALA A 52 -9.39 -2.52 -19.20
C ALA A 52 -8.92 -3.36 -20.41
N LEU A 53 -9.24 -2.92 -21.63
CA LEU A 53 -8.88 -3.63 -22.86
C LEU A 53 -7.38 -3.55 -23.18
N GLY A 54 -6.71 -2.48 -22.74
CA GLY A 54 -5.29 -2.26 -23.02
C GLY A 54 -4.36 -3.33 -22.45
N ARG A 55 -4.85 -4.13 -21.50
CA ARG A 55 -4.11 -5.27 -20.93
C ARG A 55 -4.02 -6.47 -21.83
N SER A 56 -5.05 -6.68 -22.66
CA SER A 56 -5.16 -7.85 -23.54
C SER A 56 -4.63 -7.57 -24.95
N LEU A 57 -4.25 -6.32 -25.25
CA LEU A 57 -3.82 -5.92 -26.58
C LEU A 57 -2.31 -5.63 -26.62
N PRO A 58 -1.59 -6.09 -27.66
CA PRO A 58 -0.18 -5.77 -27.85
C PRO A 58 0.04 -4.25 -27.96
N ALA A 59 1.19 -3.79 -27.45
CA ALA A 59 1.61 -2.40 -27.59
C ALA A 59 1.61 -1.99 -29.08
N GLY A 60 1.01 -0.84 -29.39
CA GLY A 60 0.85 -0.34 -30.77
C GLY A 60 -0.51 -0.61 -31.40
N ARG A 61 -1.35 -1.49 -30.86
CA ARG A 61 -2.74 -1.70 -31.34
C ARG A 61 -3.76 -0.80 -30.62
N LEU A 62 -3.38 -0.15 -29.57
CA LEU A 62 -4.20 0.84 -28.87
C LEU A 62 -4.13 2.21 -29.57
N MET A 63 -5.23 2.95 -29.55
CA MET A 63 -5.28 4.34 -29.99
C MET A 63 -4.40 5.27 -29.15
N PHE A 64 -4.07 4.87 -27.94
CA PHE A 64 -3.37 5.66 -26.95
C PHE A 64 -2.15 4.92 -26.42
N GLN A 65 -1.11 5.68 -26.06
CA GLN A 65 0.07 5.11 -25.41
C GLN A 65 -0.25 4.64 -23.99
N PRO A 66 0.41 3.59 -23.48
CA PRO A 66 0.21 3.11 -22.10
C PRO A 66 0.33 4.21 -21.05
N ALA A 67 1.27 5.15 -21.23
CA ALA A 67 1.43 6.32 -20.36
C ALA A 67 0.18 7.21 -20.29
N THR A 68 -0.57 7.32 -21.38
CA THR A 68 -1.82 8.08 -21.45
C THR A 68 -2.93 7.40 -20.61
N LEU A 69 -3.04 6.08 -20.71
CA LEU A 69 -4.01 5.30 -19.92
C LEU A 69 -3.73 5.41 -18.43
N LEU A 70 -2.48 5.28 -18.03
CA LEU A 70 -2.06 5.45 -16.62
C LEU A 70 -2.33 6.87 -16.12
N ARG A 71 -2.09 7.90 -16.93
CA ARG A 71 -2.41 9.28 -16.59
C ARG A 71 -3.91 9.47 -16.35
N TRP A 72 -4.77 8.91 -17.20
CA TRP A 72 -6.22 8.97 -17.02
C TRP A 72 -6.68 8.26 -15.77
N GLN A 73 -6.18 7.06 -15.49
CA GLN A 73 -6.49 6.33 -14.27
C GLN A 73 -6.12 7.15 -13.04
N ARG A 74 -4.92 7.72 -12.99
CA ARG A 74 -4.47 8.59 -11.88
C ARG A 74 -5.38 9.81 -11.71
N GLU A 75 -5.81 10.42 -12.80
CA GLU A 75 -6.71 11.58 -12.76
C GLU A 75 -8.10 11.19 -12.23
N LEU A 76 -8.66 10.05 -12.62
CA LEU A 76 -9.92 9.54 -12.08
C LEU A 76 -9.81 9.26 -10.59
N VAL A 77 -8.75 8.58 -10.16
CA VAL A 77 -8.46 8.33 -8.74
C VAL A 77 -8.33 9.65 -7.98
N ARG A 78 -7.57 10.62 -8.50
CA ARG A 78 -7.43 11.95 -7.90
C ARG A 78 -8.77 12.66 -7.72
N ARG A 79 -9.66 12.62 -8.72
CA ARG A 79 -11.01 13.23 -8.65
C ARG A 79 -11.87 12.53 -7.62
N LYS A 80 -11.83 11.18 -7.54
CA LYS A 80 -12.53 10.42 -6.51
C LYS A 80 -12.12 10.90 -5.12
N TRP A 81 -10.84 10.92 -4.81
CA TRP A 81 -10.34 11.32 -3.49
C TRP A 81 -10.52 12.81 -3.18
N ALA A 82 -10.44 13.69 -4.19
CA ALA A 82 -10.74 15.13 -4.00
C ALA A 82 -12.18 15.37 -3.56
N ALA A 83 -13.13 14.54 -4.00
CA ALA A 83 -14.52 14.62 -3.56
C ALA A 83 -14.68 14.25 -2.07
N PHE A 84 -13.91 13.26 -1.58
CA PHE A 84 -13.87 12.88 -0.17
C PHE A 84 -13.15 13.91 0.71
N GLY A 85 -12.07 14.52 0.21
CA GLY A 85 -11.28 15.53 0.93
C GLY A 85 -11.99 16.86 1.16
N ARG A 86 -13.12 17.13 0.48
CA ARG A 86 -13.94 18.34 0.65
C ARG A 86 -14.82 18.34 1.90
N ARG A 87 -14.87 17.25 2.67
CA ARG A 87 -15.52 17.26 3.99
C ARG A 87 -14.69 18.18 4.88
N PRO A 88 -15.28 19.27 5.42
CA PRO A 88 -14.54 20.13 6.32
C PRO A 88 -14.04 19.28 7.49
N HIS A 89 -12.72 19.26 7.68
CA HIS A 89 -12.11 18.65 8.85
C HIS A 89 -12.65 19.40 10.07
N ARG A 90 -13.74 18.91 10.66
CA ARG A 90 -14.20 19.31 11.99
C ARG A 90 -13.24 18.70 13.02
N GLY A 91 -11.94 18.94 12.83
CA GLY A 91 -10.96 18.73 13.87
C GLY A 91 -11.18 19.75 14.97
N ARG A 92 -10.93 19.35 16.20
CA ARG A 92 -10.95 20.26 17.33
C ARG A 92 -9.94 21.39 17.07
N PRO A 93 -10.30 22.67 17.34
CA PRO A 93 -9.35 23.78 17.24
C PRO A 93 -8.07 23.48 18.02
N PRO A 94 -6.90 23.85 17.50
CA PRO A 94 -5.64 23.69 18.23
C PRO A 94 -5.71 24.50 19.54
N LEU A 95 -5.07 24.00 20.59
CA LEU A 95 -4.90 24.74 21.83
C LEU A 95 -4.14 26.03 21.54
N ALA A 96 -4.57 27.13 22.18
CA ALA A 96 -3.85 28.41 22.11
C ALA A 96 -2.38 28.22 22.54
N GLU A 97 -1.47 28.89 21.90
CA GLU A 97 -0.02 28.72 22.16
C GLU A 97 0.35 29.08 23.61
N GLU A 98 -0.32 30.09 24.18
CA GLU A 98 -0.17 30.46 25.59
C GLU A 98 -0.55 29.31 26.54
N THR A 99 -1.64 28.61 26.26
CA THR A 99 -2.06 27.46 27.03
C THR A 99 -1.07 26.30 26.89
N LYS A 100 -0.49 26.10 25.71
CA LYS A 100 0.55 25.09 25.50
C LYS A 100 1.83 25.41 26.27
N ALA A 101 2.26 26.69 26.22
CA ALA A 101 3.41 27.17 26.96
C ALA A 101 3.25 26.93 28.47
N LEU A 102 2.09 27.30 29.03
CA LEU A 102 1.76 27.09 30.44
C LEU A 102 1.75 25.59 30.83
N ILE A 103 1.20 24.71 29.98
CA ILE A 103 1.24 23.25 30.21
C ILE A 103 2.68 22.74 30.26
N LEU A 104 3.55 23.23 29.38
CA LEU A 104 4.95 22.83 29.33
C LEU A 104 5.73 23.36 30.54
N GLU A 105 5.45 24.57 30.99
CA GLU A 105 6.01 25.16 32.19
C GLU A 105 5.61 24.35 33.44
N MET A 106 4.32 24.12 33.67
CA MET A 106 3.83 23.27 34.75
C MET A 106 4.47 21.88 34.77
N ALA A 107 4.66 21.28 33.59
CA ALA A 107 5.29 19.96 33.47
C ALA A 107 6.80 19.98 33.79
N ARG A 108 7.48 21.08 33.47
CA ARG A 108 8.93 21.28 33.78
C ARG A 108 9.15 21.51 35.28
N ASP A 109 8.34 22.38 35.86
CA ASP A 109 8.46 22.75 37.28
C ASP A 109 8.06 21.60 38.20
N ASN A 110 7.16 20.74 37.70
CA ASN A 110 6.65 19.62 38.47
C ASN A 110 6.81 18.28 37.74
N PRO A 111 8.04 17.73 37.70
CA PRO A 111 8.33 16.51 36.93
C PRO A 111 7.54 15.25 37.33
N ARG A 112 6.92 15.27 38.51
CA ARG A 112 6.08 14.15 39.03
C ARG A 112 4.61 14.31 38.72
N TRP A 113 4.17 15.44 38.09
CA TRP A 113 2.77 15.63 37.77
C TRP A 113 2.41 14.89 36.45
N GLY A 114 1.35 14.12 36.50
CA GLY A 114 0.73 13.52 35.34
C GLY A 114 -0.26 14.48 34.69
N ASP A 115 -0.72 14.10 33.48
CA ASP A 115 -1.69 14.84 32.65
C ASP A 115 -2.96 15.25 33.44
N ARG A 116 -3.48 14.35 34.29
CA ARG A 116 -4.67 14.59 35.08
C ARG A 116 -4.45 15.71 36.12
N ARG A 117 -3.25 15.78 36.72
CA ARG A 117 -2.94 16.79 37.73
C ARG A 117 -2.73 18.14 37.07
N ILE A 118 -2.00 18.21 35.97
CA ILE A 118 -1.83 19.43 35.16
C ILE A 118 -3.20 19.95 34.69
N LYS A 119 -4.09 19.06 34.24
CA LYS A 119 -5.46 19.43 33.87
C LYS A 119 -6.24 20.01 35.05
N GLY A 120 -6.07 19.44 36.26
CA GLY A 120 -6.69 19.95 37.47
C GLY A 120 -6.21 21.37 37.84
N GLU A 121 -4.91 21.66 37.71
CA GLU A 121 -4.35 22.99 37.96
C GLU A 121 -4.84 24.01 36.93
N LEU A 122 -4.91 23.61 35.64
CA LEU A 122 -5.49 24.47 34.59
C LEU A 122 -6.97 24.80 34.87
N LEU A 123 -7.73 23.84 35.37
CA LEU A 123 -9.12 24.08 35.75
C LEU A 123 -9.27 25.11 36.88
N LYS A 124 -8.34 25.12 37.84
CA LYS A 124 -8.30 26.14 38.92
C LYS A 124 -8.04 27.54 38.34
N LEU A 125 -7.31 27.62 37.25
CA LEU A 125 -7.06 28.86 36.51
C LEU A 125 -8.19 29.21 35.50
N GLY A 126 -9.30 28.50 35.53
CA GLY A 126 -10.43 28.70 34.59
C GLY A 126 -10.19 28.18 33.18
N ILE A 127 -9.05 27.54 32.91
CA ILE A 127 -8.66 27.05 31.58
C ILE A 127 -9.19 25.62 31.40
N LYS A 128 -10.22 25.45 30.57
CA LYS A 128 -10.81 24.14 30.25
C LYS A 128 -10.09 23.49 29.08
N VAL A 129 -9.30 22.46 29.32
CA VAL A 129 -8.67 21.62 28.28
C VAL A 129 -9.24 20.21 28.33
N SER A 130 -9.50 19.60 27.15
CA SER A 130 -10.07 18.24 27.11
C SER A 130 -9.03 17.16 27.32
N ALA A 131 -7.80 17.40 26.87
CA ALA A 131 -6.66 16.51 27.08
C ALA A 131 -5.37 17.35 27.17
N VAL A 132 -4.52 17.00 28.10
CA VAL A 132 -3.14 17.47 28.19
C VAL A 132 -2.28 16.40 27.52
N PRO A 133 -1.36 16.71 26.59
CA PRO A 133 -0.43 15.74 26.08
C PRO A 133 0.31 15.08 27.23
N PRO A 134 0.46 13.75 27.28
CA PRO A 134 1.22 13.09 28.33
C PRO A 134 2.64 13.65 28.34
N ALA A 135 3.12 13.97 29.55
CA ALA A 135 4.52 14.42 29.71
C ALA A 135 5.46 13.34 29.16
N PRO A 136 6.56 13.71 28.49
CA PRO A 136 7.54 12.74 28.01
C PRO A 136 8.01 11.90 29.19
N ARG A 137 7.77 10.58 29.14
CA ARG A 137 8.24 9.63 30.17
C ARG A 137 9.76 9.71 30.22
N ARG A 138 10.29 10.23 31.29
CA ARG A 138 11.73 10.19 31.56
C ARG A 138 12.07 8.79 32.11
N GLY A 139 12.95 8.05 31.44
CA GLY A 139 13.58 6.86 31.99
C GLY A 139 13.42 5.53 31.28
N GLY A 140 12.91 5.51 30.03
CA GLY A 140 12.87 4.28 29.21
C GLY A 140 13.62 4.47 27.89
N PRO A 141 13.94 3.39 27.18
CA PRO A 141 14.55 3.48 25.85
C PRO A 141 13.64 4.29 24.91
N THR A 142 14.24 5.13 24.09
CA THR A 142 13.51 5.84 23.03
C THR A 142 12.94 4.84 22.03
N TRP A 143 11.86 5.21 21.31
CA TRP A 143 11.30 4.37 20.28
C TRP A 143 12.36 3.88 19.27
N ARG A 144 13.27 4.76 18.88
CA ARG A 144 14.38 4.43 17.99
C ARG A 144 15.33 3.39 18.59
N GLN A 145 15.66 3.50 19.87
CA GLN A 145 16.49 2.51 20.57
C GLN A 145 15.77 1.18 20.67
N PHE A 146 14.48 1.17 21.05
CA PHE A 146 13.67 -0.03 21.07
C PHE A 146 13.65 -0.76 19.74
N ILE A 147 13.31 -0.06 18.64
CA ILE A 147 13.30 -0.65 17.29
C ILE A 147 14.69 -1.21 16.93
N ARG A 148 15.76 -0.46 17.21
CA ARG A 148 17.11 -0.90 16.88
C ARG A 148 17.55 -2.14 17.65
N THR A 149 17.19 -2.24 18.94
CA THR A 149 17.53 -3.39 19.79
C THR A 149 16.74 -4.64 19.44
N HIS A 150 15.49 -4.49 19.03
CA HIS A 150 14.59 -5.63 18.79
C HIS A 150 14.23 -5.84 17.33
N ALA A 151 14.94 -5.21 16.38
CA ALA A 151 14.57 -5.20 14.96
C ALA A 151 14.34 -6.61 14.37
N SER A 152 15.17 -7.57 14.73
CA SER A 152 15.09 -8.97 14.26
C SER A 152 13.88 -9.74 14.80
N ALA A 153 13.25 -9.24 15.87
CA ALA A 153 12.08 -9.85 16.47
C ALA A 153 10.81 -9.03 16.23
N ILE A 154 10.87 -7.96 15.43
CA ILE A 154 9.74 -7.07 15.18
C ILE A 154 9.19 -7.27 13.77
N ILE A 155 7.87 -7.46 13.70
CA ILE A 155 7.11 -7.39 12.47
C ILE A 155 6.32 -6.09 12.47
N ALA A 156 6.51 -5.27 11.44
CA ALA A 156 5.69 -4.09 11.20
C ALA A 156 4.57 -4.42 10.22
N ILE A 157 3.40 -3.87 10.46
CA ILE A 157 2.17 -4.17 9.73
C ILE A 157 1.52 -2.86 9.36
N ASP A 158 1.03 -2.78 8.12
CA ASP A 158 0.35 -1.57 7.64
C ASP A 158 -0.62 -1.88 6.51
N PHE A 159 -1.56 -0.96 6.30
CA PHE A 159 -2.49 -0.99 5.19
C PHE A 159 -2.17 0.09 4.16
N PHE A 160 -2.36 -0.25 2.91
CA PHE A 160 -2.46 0.75 1.84
C PHE A 160 -3.57 0.39 0.86
N THR A 161 -3.98 1.32 0.01
CA THR A 161 -5.07 1.11 -0.92
C THR A 161 -4.61 1.20 -2.36
N ILE A 162 -5.22 0.42 -3.24
CA ILE A 162 -5.06 0.50 -4.69
C ILE A 162 -6.45 0.60 -5.31
N GLU A 163 -6.60 1.51 -6.26
CA GLU A 163 -7.84 1.66 -7.02
C GLU A 163 -7.79 0.79 -8.27
N THR A 164 -8.84 0.01 -8.49
CA THR A 164 -9.01 -0.74 -9.72
C THR A 164 -9.36 0.17 -10.91
N VAL A 165 -9.35 -0.37 -12.11
CA VAL A 165 -9.81 0.32 -13.33
C VAL A 165 -11.25 0.82 -13.21
N PHE A 166 -12.09 0.12 -12.44
CA PHE A 166 -13.47 0.49 -12.16
C PHE A 166 -13.63 1.37 -10.92
N LEU A 167 -12.55 1.94 -10.39
CA LEU A 167 -12.53 2.79 -9.20
C LEU A 167 -13.01 2.08 -7.91
N GLN A 168 -12.96 0.76 -7.88
CA GLN A 168 -13.12 0.01 -6.65
C GLN A 168 -11.84 0.13 -5.83
N THR A 169 -11.97 0.47 -4.55
CA THR A 169 -10.83 0.50 -3.62
C THR A 169 -10.54 -0.91 -3.14
N LEU A 170 -9.32 -1.36 -3.35
CA LEU A 170 -8.78 -2.57 -2.73
C LEU A 170 -7.83 -2.18 -1.61
N TYR A 171 -7.99 -2.82 -0.47
CA TYR A 171 -7.14 -2.66 0.70
C TYR A 171 -6.08 -3.75 0.70
N VAL A 172 -4.83 -3.35 0.84
CA VAL A 172 -3.69 -4.27 0.91
C VAL A 172 -3.10 -4.21 2.29
N ILE A 173 -2.99 -5.35 2.96
CA ILE A 173 -2.24 -5.51 4.21
C ILE A 173 -0.84 -6.04 3.88
N VAL A 174 0.19 -5.52 4.54
CA VAL A 174 1.58 -5.97 4.37
C VAL A 174 2.22 -6.22 5.71
N PHE A 175 3.08 -7.24 5.77
CA PHE A 175 3.85 -7.63 6.93
C PHE A 175 5.34 -7.63 6.58
N ILE A 176 6.13 -6.84 7.31
CA ILE A 176 7.56 -6.72 7.09
C ILE A 176 8.35 -7.04 8.35
N GLU A 177 9.32 -7.92 8.25
CA GLU A 177 10.33 -8.16 9.28
C GLU A 177 11.32 -6.99 9.29
N LEU A 178 11.46 -6.31 10.43
CA LEU A 178 12.27 -5.08 10.48
C LEU A 178 13.77 -5.34 10.44
N GLY A 179 14.24 -6.46 10.94
CA GLY A 179 15.66 -6.81 10.94
C GLY A 179 16.21 -7.04 9.54
N ALA A 180 15.69 -8.03 8.88
CA ALA A 180 16.07 -8.39 7.53
C ALA A 180 15.43 -7.51 6.44
N ARG A 181 14.49 -6.63 6.77
CA ARG A 181 13.70 -5.84 5.80
C ARG A 181 12.87 -6.69 4.85
N ARG A 182 12.62 -7.93 5.18
CA ARG A 182 11.92 -8.89 4.35
C ARG A 182 10.41 -8.70 4.45
N LEU A 183 9.73 -8.68 3.31
CA LEU A 183 8.27 -8.78 3.24
C LEU A 183 7.87 -10.23 3.46
N LEU A 184 7.18 -10.52 4.56
CA LEU A 184 6.77 -11.88 4.91
C LEU A 184 5.50 -12.28 4.19
N TRP A 185 4.52 -11.39 4.19
CA TRP A 185 3.20 -11.66 3.66
C TRP A 185 2.54 -10.39 3.15
N ALA A 186 1.75 -10.49 2.11
CA ALA A 186 0.83 -9.44 1.66
C ALA A 186 -0.43 -10.06 1.06
N ASN A 187 -1.57 -9.45 1.34
CA ASN A 187 -2.84 -9.89 0.78
C ASN A 187 -3.74 -8.67 0.55
N CYS A 188 -4.78 -8.83 -0.27
CA CYS A 188 -5.70 -7.75 -0.60
C CYS A 188 -7.16 -8.19 -0.53
N THR A 189 -8.05 -7.23 -0.28
CA THR A 189 -9.50 -7.41 -0.33
C THR A 189 -10.22 -6.10 -0.61
N ALA A 190 -11.43 -6.19 -1.12
CA ALA A 190 -12.34 -5.04 -1.21
C ALA A 190 -13.02 -4.70 0.13
N SER A 191 -13.11 -5.68 1.04
CA SER A 191 -13.81 -5.55 2.32
C SER A 191 -12.93 -6.07 3.46
N PRO A 192 -12.08 -5.23 4.06
CA PRO A 192 -11.21 -5.61 5.18
C PRO A 192 -12.00 -5.66 6.49
N ASP A 193 -12.91 -6.61 6.61
CA ASP A 193 -13.67 -6.84 7.83
C ASP A 193 -12.81 -7.52 8.93
N SER A 194 -13.39 -7.61 10.14
CA SER A 194 -12.70 -8.15 11.31
C SER A 194 -12.27 -9.61 11.13
N GLU A 195 -13.05 -10.41 10.42
CA GLU A 195 -12.77 -11.82 10.20
C GLU A 195 -11.62 -12.00 9.21
N TRP A 196 -11.68 -11.27 8.09
CA TRP A 196 -10.62 -11.28 7.10
C TRP A 196 -9.29 -10.81 7.68
N VAL A 197 -9.31 -9.72 8.47
CA VAL A 197 -8.09 -9.17 9.09
C VAL A 197 -7.51 -10.15 10.13
N ALA A 198 -8.36 -10.80 10.95
CA ALA A 198 -7.92 -11.84 11.86
C ALA A 198 -7.36 -13.06 11.11
N GLN A 199 -7.90 -13.40 9.92
CA GLN A 199 -7.34 -14.46 9.09
C GLN A 199 -5.94 -14.10 8.58
N GLN A 200 -5.66 -12.82 8.27
CA GLN A 200 -4.30 -12.42 7.88
C GLN A 200 -3.30 -12.58 9.03
N ALA A 201 -3.73 -12.38 10.28
CA ALA A 201 -2.88 -12.68 11.43
C ALA A 201 -2.54 -14.19 11.51
N ARG A 202 -3.51 -15.08 11.27
CA ARG A 202 -3.26 -16.54 11.23
C ARG A 202 -2.32 -16.92 10.09
N ASN A 203 -2.51 -16.33 8.90
CA ASN A 203 -1.64 -16.55 7.76
C ASN A 203 -0.19 -16.11 8.06
N LEU A 204 -0.01 -14.97 8.72
CA LEU A 204 1.31 -14.53 9.19
C LEU A 204 1.92 -15.53 10.17
N VAL A 205 1.16 -16.01 11.15
CA VAL A 205 1.64 -17.02 12.12
C VAL A 205 2.11 -18.29 11.39
N TYR A 206 1.30 -18.77 10.43
CA TYR A 206 1.66 -19.91 9.61
C TYR A 206 2.98 -19.68 8.85
N GLU A 207 3.11 -18.51 8.22
CA GLU A 207 4.34 -18.13 7.49
C GLU A 207 5.57 -18.08 8.38
N LEU A 208 5.42 -17.55 9.61
CA LEU A 208 6.51 -17.53 10.60
C LEU A 208 6.94 -18.92 11.03
N GLN A 209 5.99 -19.83 11.22
CA GLN A 209 6.25 -21.22 11.59
C GLN A 209 6.94 -21.98 10.45
N ASP A 210 6.47 -21.81 9.22
CA ASP A 210 7.05 -22.45 8.03
C ASP A 210 8.50 -22.00 7.80
N GLN A 211 8.75 -20.71 7.90
CA GLN A 211 10.09 -20.13 7.75
C GLN A 211 10.96 -20.25 9.02
N LYS A 212 10.46 -20.83 10.10
CA LYS A 212 11.13 -20.96 11.41
C LYS A 212 11.64 -19.63 11.96
N LEU A 213 10.85 -18.57 11.77
CA LEU A 213 11.16 -17.22 12.23
C LEU A 213 10.55 -16.97 13.60
N ALA A 214 11.33 -16.37 14.49
CA ALA A 214 10.85 -15.96 15.81
C ALA A 214 10.42 -14.48 15.77
N ALA A 215 9.16 -14.21 16.05
CA ALA A 215 8.64 -12.87 16.23
C ALA A 215 8.27 -12.63 17.69
N GLY A 216 8.83 -11.59 18.31
CA GLY A 216 8.50 -11.21 19.68
C GLY A 216 7.50 -10.04 19.74
N PHE A 217 7.45 -9.24 18.69
CA PHE A 217 6.64 -8.02 18.64
C PHE A 217 5.99 -7.84 17.27
N ALA A 218 4.75 -7.37 17.28
CA ALA A 218 4.03 -6.88 16.10
C ALA A 218 3.70 -5.41 16.30
N ILE A 219 4.04 -4.57 15.33
CA ILE A 219 3.79 -3.13 15.38
C ILE A 219 2.81 -2.77 14.27
N HIS A 220 1.70 -2.16 14.62
CA HIS A 220 0.77 -1.55 13.69
C HIS A 220 0.30 -0.17 14.17
N ASP A 221 -0.35 0.57 13.31
CA ASP A 221 -0.95 1.84 13.66
C ASP A 221 -2.29 1.67 14.42
N ARG A 222 -3.05 2.75 14.55
CA ARG A 222 -4.35 2.77 15.21
C ARG A 222 -5.50 2.79 14.22
N ASP A 223 -5.31 2.22 13.03
CA ASP A 223 -6.38 2.05 12.06
C ASP A 223 -7.44 1.11 12.63
N ASP A 224 -8.71 1.49 12.50
CA ASP A 224 -9.86 0.74 13.03
C ASP A 224 -10.01 -0.66 12.42
N LYS A 225 -9.33 -0.95 11.32
CA LYS A 225 -9.24 -2.28 10.72
C LYS A 225 -8.51 -3.28 11.61
N PHE A 226 -7.54 -2.82 12.42
CA PHE A 226 -6.86 -3.67 13.40
C PHE A 226 -7.73 -3.86 14.65
N THR A 227 -8.53 -4.91 14.62
CA THR A 227 -9.50 -5.25 15.67
C THR A 227 -8.86 -6.02 16.82
N ALA A 228 -9.60 -6.15 17.93
CA ALA A 228 -9.16 -6.94 19.06
C ALA A 228 -8.95 -8.43 18.73
N SER A 229 -9.71 -8.97 17.75
CA SER A 229 -9.53 -10.35 17.28
C SER A 229 -8.18 -10.54 16.58
N PHE A 230 -7.74 -9.57 15.76
CA PHE A 230 -6.42 -9.57 15.15
C PHE A 230 -5.31 -9.61 16.21
N ASP A 231 -5.37 -8.69 17.19
CA ASP A 231 -4.40 -8.62 18.27
C ASP A 231 -4.37 -9.93 19.11
N SER A 232 -5.55 -10.54 19.34
CA SER A 232 -5.67 -11.77 20.12
C SER A 232 -5.03 -12.97 19.43
N VAL A 233 -5.12 -13.08 18.10
CA VAL A 233 -4.46 -14.15 17.34
C VAL A 233 -2.94 -14.06 17.53
N LEU A 234 -2.37 -12.87 17.37
CA LEU A 234 -0.92 -12.68 17.55
C LEU A 234 -0.49 -12.90 19.00
N ALA A 235 -1.27 -12.42 19.97
CA ALA A 235 -0.98 -12.61 21.38
C ALA A 235 -1.03 -14.09 21.80
N GLY A 236 -1.93 -14.89 21.21
CA GLY A 236 -2.02 -16.33 21.43
C GLY A 236 -0.75 -17.09 21.03
N GLU A 237 0.01 -16.57 20.09
CA GLU A 237 1.32 -17.10 19.67
C GLU A 237 2.52 -16.44 20.39
N GLY A 238 2.26 -15.72 21.47
CA GLY A 238 3.31 -15.06 22.27
C GLY A 238 3.86 -13.78 21.62
N ILE A 239 3.28 -13.30 20.52
CA ILE A 239 3.71 -12.08 19.83
C ILE A 239 3.06 -10.87 20.52
N ARG A 240 3.87 -10.02 21.12
CA ARG A 240 3.38 -8.82 21.80
C ARG A 240 3.00 -7.72 20.81
N VAL A 241 1.73 -7.37 20.76
CA VAL A 241 1.23 -6.28 19.90
C VAL A 241 1.55 -4.92 20.51
N ILE A 242 2.14 -4.04 19.70
CA ILE A 242 2.48 -2.66 20.07
C ILE A 242 1.80 -1.73 19.07
N ARG A 243 0.80 -0.99 19.52
CA ARG A 243 0.18 0.07 18.72
C ARG A 243 1.06 1.31 18.72
N THR A 244 1.28 1.90 17.54
CA THR A 244 2.11 3.10 17.44
C THR A 244 1.60 4.22 18.34
N PRO A 245 2.51 5.04 18.93
CA PRO A 245 2.09 6.15 19.79
C PRO A 245 1.23 7.16 19.01
N TYR A 246 0.28 7.76 19.71
CA TYR A 246 -0.60 8.78 19.11
C TYR A 246 0.22 9.96 18.57
N ARG A 247 -0.05 10.38 17.35
CA ARG A 247 0.67 11.45 16.65
C ARG A 247 2.18 11.20 16.44
N ALA A 248 2.58 9.96 16.32
CA ALA A 248 3.95 9.58 16.01
C ALA A 248 4.05 9.01 14.56
N PRO A 249 3.97 9.85 13.51
CA PRO A 249 3.92 9.41 12.12
C PRO A 249 5.15 8.60 11.70
N ARG A 250 6.27 8.76 12.38
CA ARG A 250 7.51 8.01 12.09
C ARG A 250 7.60 6.66 12.79
N ALA A 251 6.60 6.28 13.59
CA ALA A 251 6.66 5.05 14.38
C ALA A 251 6.63 3.79 13.51
N ASN A 252 5.97 3.83 12.35
CA ASN A 252 5.91 2.74 11.37
C ASN A 252 6.65 3.05 10.05
N SER A 253 7.65 3.92 10.11
CA SER A 253 8.34 4.44 8.93
C SER A 253 9.03 3.39 8.05
N HIS A 254 9.24 2.18 8.56
CA HIS A 254 9.83 1.08 7.79
C HIS A 254 8.79 0.47 6.85
N CYS A 255 7.59 0.23 7.35
CA CYS A 255 6.48 -0.25 6.55
C CYS A 255 6.06 0.79 5.50
N GLU A 256 5.91 2.06 5.92
CA GLU A 256 5.63 3.17 5.01
C GLU A 256 6.64 3.29 3.85
N ARG A 257 7.93 3.07 4.12
CA ARG A 257 8.96 3.08 3.08
C ARG A 257 8.85 1.89 2.13
N ALA A 258 8.55 0.69 2.63
CA ALA A 258 8.33 -0.48 1.80
C ALA A 258 7.12 -0.27 0.87
N ILE A 259 5.99 0.21 1.41
CA ILE A 259 4.80 0.60 0.66
C ILE A 259 5.12 1.69 -0.38
N GLY A 260 5.86 2.72 0.03
CA GLY A 260 6.28 3.79 -0.88
C GLY A 260 7.16 3.30 -2.04
N SER A 261 8.03 2.31 -1.80
CA SER A 261 8.80 1.66 -2.86
C SER A 261 7.90 0.85 -3.78
N ALA A 262 7.02 0.03 -3.22
CA ALA A 262 6.05 -0.76 -3.98
C ALA A 262 5.22 0.10 -4.94
N ARG A 263 4.73 1.25 -4.46
CA ARG A 263 3.98 2.19 -5.29
C ARG A 263 4.83 2.76 -6.41
N ARG A 264 5.94 3.43 -6.07
CA ARG A 264 6.77 4.14 -7.04
C ARG A 264 7.44 3.24 -8.07
N GLU A 265 7.80 2.04 -7.71
CA GLU A 265 8.57 1.15 -8.57
C GLU A 265 7.69 0.17 -9.36
N PHE A 266 6.45 -0.09 -8.88
CA PHE A 266 5.58 -1.08 -9.51
C PHE A 266 4.12 -0.65 -9.64
N PHE A 267 3.39 -0.47 -8.53
CA PHE A 267 1.93 -0.33 -8.58
C PHE A 267 1.45 0.95 -9.28
N ASP A 268 2.23 2.05 -9.22
CA ASP A 268 1.89 3.29 -9.94
C ASP A 268 1.96 3.14 -11.47
N PHE A 269 2.55 2.04 -11.96
CA PHE A 269 2.61 1.70 -13.37
C PHE A 269 1.61 0.60 -13.76
N MET A 270 0.78 0.12 -12.82
CA MET A 270 -0.18 -0.95 -13.05
C MET A 270 -1.61 -0.41 -13.09
N ILE A 271 -2.39 -0.94 -14.02
CA ILE A 271 -3.84 -0.79 -14.02
C ILE A 271 -4.43 -2.08 -13.48
N VAL A 272 -4.94 -2.02 -12.25
CA VAL A 272 -5.47 -3.19 -11.55
C VAL A 272 -6.92 -3.45 -11.95
N ALA A 273 -7.23 -4.67 -12.38
CA ALA A 273 -8.59 -5.02 -12.80
C ALA A 273 -9.49 -5.45 -11.64
N GLY A 274 -8.93 -6.08 -10.61
CA GLY A 274 -9.66 -6.58 -9.47
C GLY A 274 -8.74 -7.30 -8.49
N GLU A 275 -9.36 -7.89 -7.45
CA GLU A 275 -8.68 -8.50 -6.31
C GLU A 275 -7.70 -9.61 -6.73
N GLY A 276 -8.17 -10.61 -7.49
CA GLY A 276 -7.30 -11.71 -7.93
C GLY A 276 -6.17 -11.28 -8.88
N HIS A 277 -6.33 -10.14 -9.59
CA HIS A 277 -5.23 -9.57 -10.35
C HIS A 277 -4.21 -8.89 -9.42
N LEU A 278 -4.69 -8.12 -8.43
CA LEU A 278 -3.81 -7.47 -7.48
C LEU A 278 -3.02 -8.49 -6.67
N GLN A 279 -3.65 -9.61 -6.28
CA GLN A 279 -2.95 -10.67 -5.53
C GLN A 279 -1.75 -11.22 -6.32
N ARG A 280 -1.91 -11.53 -7.60
CA ARG A 280 -0.79 -11.95 -8.46
C ARG A 280 0.31 -10.88 -8.60
N LEU A 281 -0.06 -9.61 -8.65
CA LEU A 281 0.91 -8.51 -8.67
C LEU A 281 1.66 -8.38 -7.34
N LEU A 282 0.99 -8.62 -6.21
CA LEU A 282 1.62 -8.64 -4.89
C LEU A 282 2.66 -9.76 -4.79
N GLU A 283 2.34 -10.96 -5.26
CA GLU A 283 3.27 -12.11 -5.30
C GLU A 283 4.52 -11.78 -6.12
N LEU A 284 4.35 -11.21 -7.32
CA LEU A 284 5.49 -10.76 -8.14
C LEU A 284 6.32 -9.69 -7.43
N TRP A 285 5.67 -8.76 -6.73
CA TRP A 285 6.37 -7.72 -5.99
C TRP A 285 7.14 -8.29 -4.78
N LEU A 286 6.53 -9.20 -4.00
CA LEU A 286 7.18 -9.86 -2.88
C LEU A 286 8.44 -10.61 -3.34
N ASP A 287 8.35 -11.39 -4.42
CA ASP A 287 9.49 -12.11 -4.97
C ASP A 287 10.62 -11.16 -5.36
N HIS A 288 10.33 -10.12 -6.13
CA HIS A 288 11.32 -9.12 -6.54
C HIS A 288 11.92 -8.38 -5.34
N TYR A 289 11.06 -7.91 -4.40
CA TYR A 289 11.49 -7.14 -3.23
C TYR A 289 12.45 -7.93 -2.35
N ASN A 290 12.13 -9.19 -2.10
CA ASN A 290 12.90 -10.03 -1.21
C ASN A 290 14.18 -10.58 -1.85
N HIS A 291 14.15 -10.97 -3.12
CA HIS A 291 15.23 -11.73 -3.73
C HIS A 291 16.08 -10.93 -4.72
N GLY A 292 15.50 -9.92 -5.38
CA GLY A 292 16.18 -9.21 -6.47
C GLY A 292 16.50 -7.74 -6.17
N ARG A 293 15.74 -7.10 -5.27
CA ARG A 293 15.87 -5.67 -5.04
C ARG A 293 16.97 -5.33 -4.02
N PRO A 294 18.02 -4.56 -4.40
CA PRO A 294 19.04 -4.11 -3.45
C PRO A 294 18.48 -3.08 -2.45
N HIS A 295 18.86 -3.22 -1.19
CA HIS A 295 18.44 -2.32 -0.11
C HIS A 295 19.64 -1.61 0.52
N LEU A 296 19.62 -0.27 0.54
CA LEU A 296 20.71 0.53 1.12
C LEU A 296 20.96 0.18 2.61
N ALA A 297 19.91 -0.16 3.35
CA ALA A 297 20.02 -0.53 4.77
C ALA A 297 20.60 -1.92 5.01
N LEU A 298 20.79 -2.71 3.94
CA LEU A 298 21.37 -4.06 3.94
C LEU A 298 22.63 -4.09 3.05
N ASP A 299 23.40 -3.01 3.04
CA ASP A 299 24.64 -2.89 2.26
C ASP A 299 24.45 -3.21 0.76
N LEU A 300 23.32 -2.79 0.21
CA LEU A 300 22.90 -3.00 -1.19
C LEU A 300 22.64 -4.48 -1.55
N VAL A 301 22.39 -5.31 -0.56
CA VAL A 301 21.95 -6.70 -0.77
C VAL A 301 20.42 -6.77 -0.67
N ALA A 302 19.82 -7.77 -1.32
CA ALA A 302 18.40 -8.07 -1.16
C ALA A 302 18.14 -8.68 0.24
N PRO A 303 16.92 -8.59 0.80
CA PRO A 303 16.58 -9.18 2.09
C PRO A 303 16.87 -10.68 2.20
N ASP A 304 16.62 -11.43 1.13
CA ASP A 304 16.83 -12.86 0.99
C ASP A 304 17.42 -13.15 -0.40
N PRO A 305 18.72 -12.87 -0.62
CA PRO A 305 19.31 -12.92 -1.94
C PRO A 305 19.40 -14.36 -2.46
N ARG A 306 19.04 -14.56 -3.72
CA ARG A 306 19.28 -15.82 -4.40
C ARG A 306 20.77 -16.09 -4.49
N PRO A 307 21.21 -17.35 -4.42
CA PRO A 307 22.62 -17.70 -4.66
C PRO A 307 23.10 -17.13 -5.99
N SER A 308 24.19 -16.38 -5.98
CA SER A 308 24.80 -15.82 -7.18
C SER A 308 26.18 -16.40 -7.39
N GLN A 309 26.56 -16.59 -8.66
CA GLN A 309 27.91 -17.03 -9.00
C GLN A 309 28.85 -15.81 -9.08
N ALA A 310 30.08 -16.00 -8.68
CA ALA A 310 31.11 -14.95 -8.76
C ALA A 310 31.66 -14.74 -10.19
N THR A 311 31.55 -15.77 -11.04
CA THR A 311 32.09 -15.81 -12.42
C THR A 311 30.96 -16.21 -13.39
N GLY A 312 31.17 -16.04 -14.70
CA GLY A 312 30.21 -16.36 -15.74
C GLY A 312 29.67 -15.13 -16.47
N GLY A 313 28.99 -15.33 -17.58
CA GLY A 313 28.40 -14.27 -18.39
C GLY A 313 27.27 -13.54 -17.64
N ILE A 314 27.08 -12.26 -17.93
CA ILE A 314 25.98 -11.50 -17.35
C ILE A 314 24.68 -11.86 -18.06
N VAL A 315 23.71 -12.32 -17.30
CA VAL A 315 22.34 -12.62 -17.76
C VAL A 315 21.41 -11.52 -17.25
N ARG A 316 20.58 -11.02 -18.13
CA ARG A 316 19.51 -10.05 -17.83
C ARG A 316 18.17 -10.76 -17.85
N GLU A 317 17.46 -10.71 -16.76
CA GLU A 317 16.08 -11.20 -16.65
C GLU A 317 15.10 -10.03 -16.44
N ARG A 318 14.04 -9.98 -17.23
CA ARG A 318 12.97 -8.98 -17.05
C ARG A 318 12.04 -9.43 -15.91
N LYS A 319 11.87 -8.57 -14.93
CA LYS A 319 10.97 -8.76 -13.77
C LYS A 319 9.84 -7.75 -13.77
N LEU A 320 8.85 -7.96 -12.90
CA LEU A 320 7.71 -7.06 -12.71
C LEU A 320 7.04 -6.71 -14.06
N LEU A 321 6.72 -7.75 -14.84
CA LEU A 321 6.08 -7.61 -16.16
C LEU A 321 6.90 -6.75 -17.16
N GLY A 322 8.23 -6.74 -16.99
CA GLY A 322 9.15 -6.02 -17.84
C GLY A 322 9.46 -4.58 -17.42
N LEU A 323 8.92 -4.11 -16.29
CA LEU A 323 9.20 -2.77 -15.76
C LEU A 323 10.63 -2.63 -15.23
N THR A 324 11.18 -3.72 -14.70
CA THR A 324 12.55 -3.74 -14.20
C THR A 324 13.33 -4.91 -14.77
N SER A 325 14.62 -4.92 -14.57
CA SER A 325 15.48 -6.04 -14.94
C SER A 325 16.39 -6.38 -13.79
N GLU A 326 16.53 -7.66 -13.53
CA GLU A 326 17.54 -8.22 -12.62
C GLU A 326 18.71 -8.74 -13.43
N TYR A 327 19.89 -8.66 -12.85
CA TYR A 327 21.13 -9.11 -13.48
C TYR A 327 21.78 -10.14 -12.56
N SER A 328 22.14 -11.27 -13.15
CA SER A 328 22.86 -12.36 -12.49
C SER A 328 24.00 -12.86 -13.37
N ARG A 329 24.86 -13.72 -12.85
CA ARG A 329 25.84 -14.42 -13.66
C ARG A 329 25.31 -15.80 -14.02
N ALA A 330 25.51 -16.18 -15.28
CA ALA A 330 25.17 -17.53 -15.74
C ALA A 330 26.01 -18.57 -14.99
N ALA A 331 25.41 -19.76 -14.81
CA ALA A 331 26.09 -20.92 -14.24
C ALA A 331 27.16 -21.42 -15.20
#